data_d29c4116878361d409ac40a095443d3f
#
_entry.id   d29c4116878361d409ac40a095443d3f
#
_cell.length_a   1.000
_cell.length_b   1.000
_cell.length_c   1.000
_cell.angle_alpha   90.00
_cell.angle_beta   90.00
_cell.angle_gamma   90.00
#
_symmetry.space_group_name_H-M   'P 1'
#
loop_
_entity.id
_entity.type
_entity.pdbx_description
1 polymer ?
#
loop_
_entity_poly.entity_id
_entity_poly.type
_entity_poly.pdbx_seq_one_letter_code
_entity_poly.pdbx_strand_id
1 'polypeptide(L)'
;MKRESRNVAVMAGAIVALTVLFGVGCASGPYEDPRNFGPAGPIGMTGPQGPQGPSGPSGVAGIQGPGGPQGVTGPEGVMGAQGPQRPWVTFADFLFDFDRSEVRSSETGKVDKLRQYMQEHPGIEVGLDGHADPRGTPAYNQPLSQRRVDVVKAVLMNAGIASDKIQTGAFGESQPKCSQATEECWQRDRRVEVLVRRLE
;
A
#
# COMPACT_ATOMS: atom_id res chain seq x y z
N MET A 1 57.31 -50.63 -12.62
CA MET A 1 57.84 -49.48 -13.37
C MET A 1 57.29 -48.21 -12.78
N LYS A 2 58.17 -47.28 -12.43
CA LYS A 2 58.03 -46.18 -11.49
C LYS A 2 56.95 -45.16 -11.84
N ARG A 3 56.16 -44.84 -10.80
CA ARG A 3 55.31 -43.66 -10.73
C ARG A 3 56.11 -42.49 -10.20
N GLU A 4 55.98 -41.39 -10.85
CA GLU A 4 56.36 -40.09 -10.25
C GLU A 4 55.08 -39.32 -9.91
N SER A 5 54.97 -39.03 -8.64
CA SER A 5 54.01 -38.11 -8.07
C SER A 5 54.56 -36.71 -8.12
N ARG A 6 53.90 -35.80 -8.81
CA ARG A 6 54.23 -34.38 -8.76
C ARG A 6 53.26 -33.67 -7.80
N ASN A 7 53.78 -33.29 -6.69
CA ASN A 7 53.15 -32.37 -5.73
C ASN A 7 53.05 -30.99 -6.38
N VAL A 8 51.83 -30.49 -6.51
CA VAL A 8 51.60 -29.09 -6.82
C VAL A 8 51.30 -28.38 -5.52
N ALA A 9 52.24 -27.50 -5.13
CA ALA A 9 52.10 -26.65 -3.98
C ALA A 9 51.01 -25.61 -4.23
N VAL A 10 50.01 -25.61 -3.36
CA VAL A 10 48.95 -24.59 -3.33
C VAL A 10 49.53 -23.38 -2.61
N MET A 11 49.83 -22.33 -3.34
CA MET A 11 50.11 -21.03 -2.75
C MET A 11 48.80 -20.42 -2.25
N ALA A 12 48.68 -20.30 -0.95
CA ALA A 12 47.64 -19.52 -0.30
C ALA A 12 47.94 -18.03 -0.49
N GLY A 13 47.32 -17.44 -1.49
CA GLY A 13 47.23 -15.99 -1.63
C GLY A 13 46.15 -15.44 -0.74
N ALA A 14 46.51 -14.78 0.34
CA ALA A 14 45.56 -14.02 1.14
C ALA A 14 45.11 -12.80 0.37
N ILE A 15 43.93 -12.89 -0.21
CA ILE A 15 43.20 -11.73 -0.75
C ILE A 15 42.48 -11.09 0.43
N VAL A 16 43.08 -10.00 0.94
CA VAL A 16 42.38 -9.06 1.82
C VAL A 16 41.30 -8.37 0.99
N ALA A 17 40.11 -8.89 1.03
CA ALA A 17 38.95 -8.21 0.48
C ALA A 17 38.58 -7.06 1.42
N LEU A 18 38.99 -5.86 1.04
CA LEU A 18 38.51 -4.62 1.63
C LEU A 18 37.04 -4.44 1.20
N THR A 19 36.12 -4.98 1.98
CA THR A 19 34.69 -4.71 1.83
C THR A 19 34.41 -3.28 2.27
N VAL A 20 34.42 -2.37 1.32
CA VAL A 20 33.81 -1.05 1.52
C VAL A 20 32.31 -1.28 1.58
N LEU A 21 31.78 -1.33 2.80
CA LEU A 21 30.33 -1.25 3.06
C LEU A 21 29.87 0.17 2.70
N PHE A 22 29.46 0.38 1.46
CA PHE A 22 28.56 1.47 1.14
C PHE A 22 27.15 1.02 1.59
N GLY A 23 26.90 1.20 2.88
CA GLY A 23 25.55 1.17 3.41
C GLY A 23 24.78 2.39 2.89
N VAL A 24 24.27 2.32 1.68
CA VAL A 24 23.21 3.23 1.24
C VAL A 24 21.94 2.76 1.95
N GLY A 25 21.77 3.25 3.19
CA GLY A 25 20.53 3.08 3.91
C GLY A 25 19.42 3.80 3.16
N CYS A 26 18.57 3.08 2.44
CA CYS A 26 17.25 3.58 2.18
C CYS A 26 16.59 3.72 3.55
N ALA A 27 16.47 4.96 4.04
CA ALA A 27 15.66 5.22 5.21
C ALA A 27 14.22 4.90 4.82
N SER A 28 13.80 3.68 5.11
CA SER A 28 12.40 3.34 5.15
C SER A 28 11.82 4.08 6.34
N GLY A 29 11.27 5.27 6.10
CA GLY A 29 10.40 5.92 7.08
C GLY A 29 9.28 4.93 7.45
N PRO A 30 8.72 5.04 8.66
CA PRO A 30 7.61 4.20 9.04
C PRO A 30 6.50 4.37 8.00
N TYR A 31 6.12 3.26 7.38
CA TYR A 31 4.98 3.18 6.47
C TYR A 31 3.71 3.48 7.27
N GLU A 32 3.10 4.62 7.02
CA GLU A 32 1.76 4.91 7.50
C GLU A 32 0.78 4.26 6.53
N ASP A 33 0.24 3.13 6.93
CA ASP A 33 -0.77 2.41 6.16
C ASP A 33 -2.04 3.28 6.05
N PRO A 34 -2.44 3.69 4.83
CA PRO A 34 -3.64 4.50 4.66
C PRO A 34 -4.93 3.78 5.05
N ARG A 35 -4.87 2.48 5.33
CA ARG A 35 -5.98 1.70 5.89
C ARG A 35 -5.99 1.71 7.41
N ASN A 36 -4.92 2.20 8.03
CA ASN A 36 -4.85 2.42 9.46
C ASN A 36 -5.37 3.84 9.73
N PHE A 37 -6.66 4.03 9.58
CA PHE A 37 -7.31 5.28 9.94
C PHE A 37 -6.99 5.58 11.41
N GLY A 38 -6.41 6.73 11.65
CA GLY A 38 -6.20 7.23 13.00
C GLY A 38 -7.49 7.23 13.83
N PRO A 39 -7.43 7.50 15.13
CA PRO A 39 -8.61 7.53 15.98
C PRO A 39 -9.66 8.42 15.33
N ALA A 40 -10.90 7.92 15.30
CA ALA A 40 -12.02 8.64 14.73
C ALA A 40 -12.02 10.07 15.29
N GLY A 41 -12.00 11.04 14.40
CA GLY A 41 -12.16 12.42 14.79
C GLY A 41 -13.46 12.55 15.58
N PRO A 42 -13.55 13.53 16.51
CA PRO A 42 -14.77 13.76 17.26
C PRO A 42 -15.93 13.90 16.27
N ILE A 43 -17.06 13.24 16.60
CA ILE A 43 -18.29 13.34 15.81
C ILE A 43 -18.57 14.83 15.60
N GLY A 44 -18.59 15.26 14.34
CA GLY A 44 -18.91 16.65 14.01
C GLY A 44 -20.25 16.99 14.63
N MET A 45 -20.25 18.01 15.50
CA MET A 45 -21.50 18.49 16.08
C MET A 45 -22.41 18.93 14.93
N THR A 46 -23.66 18.49 14.97
CA THR A 46 -24.71 18.98 14.09
C THR A 46 -24.69 20.50 14.15
N GLY A 47 -24.51 21.18 13.04
CA GLY A 47 -24.46 22.62 13.00
C GLY A 47 -25.72 23.19 13.66
N PRO A 48 -25.61 24.33 14.35
CA PRO A 48 -26.76 24.94 14.98
C PRO A 48 -27.82 25.26 13.94
N GLN A 49 -29.08 24.97 14.28
CA GLN A 49 -30.23 25.33 13.46
C GLN A 49 -30.19 26.85 13.24
N GLY A 50 -30.29 27.27 12.01
CA GLY A 50 -30.25 28.67 11.68
C GLY A 50 -31.31 29.47 12.46
N PRO A 51 -31.00 30.71 12.82
CA PRO A 51 -31.92 31.54 13.60
C PRO A 51 -33.24 31.73 12.83
N GLN A 52 -34.33 31.62 13.56
CA GLN A 52 -35.65 31.90 13.03
C GLN A 52 -35.70 33.35 12.57
N GLY A 53 -36.10 33.55 11.34
CA GLY A 53 -36.18 34.89 10.76
C GLY A 53 -37.08 35.85 11.59
N PRO A 54 -36.80 37.14 11.62
CA PRO A 54 -37.59 38.10 12.36
C PRO A 54 -39.03 38.09 11.87
N SER A 55 -39.96 38.10 12.81
CA SER A 55 -41.39 38.26 12.53
C SER A 55 -41.63 39.62 11.82
N GLY A 56 -42.29 39.55 10.69
CA GLY A 56 -42.63 40.75 9.95
C GLY A 56 -43.52 41.68 10.76
N PRO A 57 -43.52 43.01 10.49
CA PRO A 57 -44.36 43.95 11.18
C PRO A 57 -45.85 43.60 10.99
N SER A 58 -46.63 43.70 12.08
CA SER A 58 -48.09 43.50 12.07
C SER A 58 -48.71 44.60 11.17
N GLY A 59 -48.96 44.26 9.96
CA GLY A 59 -49.67 45.05 8.97
C GLY A 59 -50.25 44.13 7.91
N VAL A 60 -51.55 44.21 7.67
CA VAL A 60 -52.35 43.53 6.65
C VAL A 60 -51.71 42.20 6.19
N ALA A 61 -52.39 41.10 6.38
CA ALA A 61 -51.87 39.72 6.14
C ALA A 61 -50.88 39.63 4.99
N GLY A 62 -49.59 39.76 5.32
CA GLY A 62 -48.49 39.59 4.37
C GLY A 62 -48.36 38.13 3.98
N ILE A 63 -48.13 37.86 2.72
CA ILE A 63 -47.77 36.56 2.21
C ILE A 63 -46.59 36.04 3.04
N GLN A 64 -46.73 34.86 3.59
CA GLN A 64 -45.62 34.16 4.29
C GLN A 64 -44.46 34.03 3.31
N GLY A 65 -43.31 34.62 3.68
CA GLY A 65 -42.11 34.53 2.86
C GLY A 65 -41.74 33.09 2.55
N PRO A 66 -41.09 32.81 1.43
CA PRO A 66 -40.59 31.47 1.13
C PRO A 66 -39.70 31.00 2.27
N GLY A 67 -39.93 29.77 2.74
CA GLY A 67 -39.09 29.13 3.74
C GLY A 67 -37.63 29.21 3.31
N GLY A 68 -36.73 29.53 4.22
CA GLY A 68 -35.30 29.54 3.96
C GLY A 68 -34.85 28.20 3.36
N PRO A 69 -33.78 28.18 2.54
CA PRO A 69 -33.26 26.94 1.99
C PRO A 69 -32.94 25.96 3.15
N GLN A 70 -33.37 24.73 2.97
CA GLN A 70 -33.04 23.67 3.92
C GLN A 70 -31.52 23.58 4.03
N GLY A 71 -30.96 23.57 5.23
CA GLY A 71 -29.54 23.40 5.46
C GLY A 71 -29.05 22.13 4.76
N VAL A 72 -27.90 22.23 4.10
CA VAL A 72 -27.25 21.06 3.49
C VAL A 72 -27.06 19.98 4.55
N THR A 73 -27.41 18.75 4.22
CA THR A 73 -27.14 17.60 5.07
C THR A 73 -25.62 17.59 5.37
N GLY A 74 -25.23 17.59 6.62
CA GLY A 74 -23.84 17.49 7.01
C GLY A 74 -23.21 16.24 6.37
N PRO A 75 -21.90 16.24 6.12
CA PRO A 75 -21.22 15.07 5.60
C PRO A 75 -21.50 13.86 6.49
N GLU A 76 -21.76 12.74 5.87
CA GLU A 76 -21.94 11.47 6.58
C GLU A 76 -20.74 11.25 7.51
N GLY A 77 -21.02 10.97 8.78
CA GLY A 77 -19.96 10.75 9.77
C GLY A 77 -19.05 9.62 9.31
N VAL A 78 -17.74 9.86 9.34
CA VAL A 78 -16.76 8.82 9.05
C VAL A 78 -16.98 7.61 9.95
N MET A 79 -16.96 6.42 9.36
CA MET A 79 -17.13 5.16 10.09
C MET A 79 -16.12 5.14 11.26
N GLY A 80 -16.59 4.84 12.45
CA GLY A 80 -15.75 4.82 13.66
C GLY A 80 -14.52 3.95 13.47
N ALA A 81 -13.41 4.34 14.10
CA ALA A 81 -12.17 3.58 14.01
C ALA A 81 -12.40 2.13 14.42
N GLN A 82 -11.97 1.24 13.57
CA GLN A 82 -11.83 -0.17 13.90
C GLN A 82 -10.79 -0.27 15.04
N GLY A 83 -11.06 -1.11 16.04
CA GLY A 83 -10.20 -1.22 17.23
C GLY A 83 -8.72 -1.44 16.91
N PRO A 84 -7.80 -1.43 17.88
CA PRO A 84 -6.37 -1.50 17.67
C PRO A 84 -6.02 -2.75 16.86
N GLN A 85 -5.76 -2.53 15.58
CA GLN A 85 -5.34 -3.60 14.69
C GLN A 85 -3.82 -3.71 14.77
N ARG A 86 -3.31 -4.92 14.71
CA ARG A 86 -1.86 -5.12 14.61
C ARG A 86 -1.33 -4.43 13.36
N PRO A 87 -0.13 -3.84 13.42
CA PRO A 87 0.44 -3.16 12.27
C PRO A 87 0.63 -4.14 11.10
N TRP A 88 0.49 -3.62 9.90
CA TRP A 88 0.84 -4.34 8.70
C TRP A 88 2.35 -4.59 8.64
N VAL A 89 2.74 -5.77 8.21
CA VAL A 89 4.14 -6.15 8.04
C VAL A 89 4.36 -6.55 6.59
N THR A 90 5.40 -6.03 5.95
CA THR A 90 5.75 -6.40 4.58
C THR A 90 6.16 -7.87 4.53
N PHE A 91 5.49 -8.65 3.71
CA PHE A 91 5.78 -10.05 3.46
C PHE A 91 6.68 -10.21 2.23
N ALA A 92 6.32 -9.59 1.11
CA ALA A 92 7.07 -9.64 -0.14
C ALA A 92 6.68 -8.51 -1.09
N ASP A 93 7.56 -8.22 -2.06
CA ASP A 93 7.29 -7.32 -3.18
C ASP A 93 7.14 -8.12 -4.47
N PHE A 94 6.10 -7.86 -5.25
CA PHE A 94 6.00 -8.28 -6.65
C PHE A 94 6.52 -7.15 -7.54
N LEU A 95 7.55 -7.43 -8.30
CA LEU A 95 8.19 -6.44 -9.17
C LEU A 95 7.65 -6.50 -10.60
N PHE A 96 7.53 -5.33 -11.23
CA PHE A 96 6.99 -5.17 -12.57
C PHE A 96 7.99 -4.53 -13.52
N ASP A 97 7.84 -4.85 -14.79
CA ASP A 97 8.56 -4.15 -15.85
C ASP A 97 8.02 -2.73 -16.06
N PHE A 98 8.82 -1.90 -16.74
CA PHE A 98 8.38 -0.56 -17.07
C PHE A 98 7.10 -0.60 -17.89
N ASP A 99 6.12 0.20 -17.46
CA ASP A 99 4.81 0.33 -18.10
C ASP A 99 4.04 -1.00 -18.26
N ARG A 100 4.34 -1.99 -17.41
CA ARG A 100 3.66 -3.29 -17.42
C ARG A 100 2.92 -3.53 -16.11
N SER A 101 1.87 -4.36 -16.23
CA SER A 101 1.09 -4.86 -15.09
C SER A 101 1.01 -6.40 -15.05
N GLU A 102 1.72 -7.10 -15.94
CA GLU A 102 1.81 -8.55 -15.92
C GLU A 102 2.75 -9.02 -14.81
N VAL A 103 2.33 -10.03 -14.05
CA VAL A 103 3.19 -10.67 -13.04
C VAL A 103 4.25 -11.51 -13.75
N ARG A 104 5.52 -11.27 -13.44
CA ARG A 104 6.63 -12.05 -13.98
C ARG A 104 6.57 -13.50 -13.48
N SER A 105 7.00 -14.44 -14.30
CA SER A 105 7.08 -15.86 -13.90
C SER A 105 8.01 -16.08 -12.70
N SER A 106 9.05 -15.26 -12.55
CA SER A 106 9.95 -15.27 -11.39
C SER A 106 9.27 -14.94 -10.06
N GLU A 107 8.13 -14.26 -10.10
CA GLU A 107 7.41 -13.80 -8.93
C GLU A 107 6.41 -14.85 -8.40
N THR A 108 6.04 -15.84 -9.20
CA THR A 108 4.99 -16.82 -8.86
C THR A 108 5.30 -17.63 -7.60
N GLY A 109 6.57 -17.95 -7.34
CA GLY A 109 6.97 -18.67 -6.11
C GLY A 109 6.65 -17.91 -4.81
N LYS A 110 6.39 -16.59 -4.87
CA LYS A 110 5.98 -15.81 -3.69
C LYS A 110 4.54 -16.10 -3.29
N VAL A 111 3.70 -16.47 -4.26
CA VAL A 111 2.31 -16.86 -4.03
C VAL A 111 2.23 -18.13 -3.18
N ASP A 112 3.02 -19.14 -3.53
CA ASP A 112 3.06 -20.40 -2.78
C ASP A 112 3.56 -20.18 -1.35
N LYS A 113 4.58 -19.33 -1.16
CA LYS A 113 5.09 -18.97 0.17
C LYS A 113 4.03 -18.25 1.00
N LEU A 114 3.29 -17.31 0.39
CA LEU A 114 2.21 -16.60 1.09
C LEU A 114 1.09 -17.56 1.47
N ARG A 115 0.68 -18.44 0.56
CA ARG A 115 -0.36 -19.45 0.82
C ARG A 115 0.04 -20.37 1.98
N GLN A 116 1.28 -20.89 1.96
CA GLN A 116 1.80 -21.70 3.05
C GLN A 116 1.80 -20.92 4.38
N TYR A 117 2.28 -19.68 4.37
CA TYR A 117 2.30 -18.84 5.55
C TYR A 117 0.91 -18.63 6.14
N MET A 118 -0.11 -18.39 5.30
CA MET A 118 -1.49 -18.22 5.75
C MET A 118 -2.09 -19.53 6.31
N GLN A 119 -1.68 -20.70 5.79
CA GLN A 119 -2.10 -21.99 6.32
C GLN A 119 -1.51 -22.26 7.71
N GLU A 120 -0.25 -21.86 7.93
CA GLU A 120 0.44 -22.01 9.23
C GLU A 120 -0.04 -20.97 10.26
N HIS A 121 -0.60 -19.85 9.79
CA HIS A 121 -1.03 -18.73 10.63
C HIS A 121 -2.48 -18.36 10.34
N PRO A 122 -3.46 -19.08 10.90
CA PRO A 122 -4.87 -18.74 10.73
C PRO A 122 -5.19 -17.35 11.30
N GLY A 123 -6.10 -16.63 10.65
CA GLY A 123 -6.48 -15.27 11.03
C GLY A 123 -5.58 -14.18 10.42
N ILE A 124 -4.78 -14.50 9.40
CA ILE A 124 -4.02 -13.52 8.62
C ILE A 124 -4.92 -12.86 7.58
N GLU A 125 -4.79 -11.55 7.45
CA GLU A 125 -5.23 -10.75 6.32
C GLU A 125 -4.04 -10.31 5.47
N VAL A 126 -4.30 -10.12 4.18
CA VAL A 126 -3.32 -9.69 3.18
C VAL A 126 -3.65 -8.29 2.71
N GLY A 127 -2.66 -7.40 2.67
CA GLY A 127 -2.73 -6.11 2.03
C GLY A 127 -1.95 -6.11 0.72
N LEU A 128 -2.47 -5.45 -0.30
CA LEU A 128 -1.79 -5.26 -1.57
C LEU A 128 -1.71 -3.77 -1.87
N ASP A 129 -0.50 -3.22 -1.86
CA ASP A 129 -0.25 -1.81 -2.12
C ASP A 129 0.53 -1.66 -3.42
N GLY A 130 -0.10 -1.04 -4.40
CA GLY A 130 0.44 -0.87 -5.73
C GLY A 130 1.17 0.46 -5.91
N HIS A 131 2.32 0.39 -6.56
CA HIS A 131 3.18 1.55 -6.80
C HIS A 131 3.66 1.61 -8.26
N ALA A 132 4.03 2.80 -8.68
CA ALA A 132 4.66 3.09 -9.96
C ALA A 132 5.96 3.87 -9.73
N ASP A 133 6.86 3.84 -10.70
CA ASP A 133 8.01 4.74 -10.71
C ASP A 133 7.57 6.19 -11.07
N PRO A 134 8.38 7.21 -10.78
CA PRO A 134 7.99 8.61 -10.96
C PRO A 134 7.97 9.09 -12.42
N ARG A 135 8.19 8.21 -13.38
CA ARG A 135 8.11 8.54 -14.80
C ARG A 135 6.65 8.56 -15.26
N GLY A 136 6.25 9.63 -15.90
CA GLY A 136 4.86 9.85 -16.32
C GLY A 136 4.17 10.94 -15.52
N THR A 137 2.86 10.84 -15.42
CA THR A 137 2.04 11.78 -14.64
C THR A 137 1.31 11.03 -13.52
N PRO A 138 0.96 11.69 -12.42
CA PRO A 138 0.14 11.07 -11.38
C PRO A 138 -1.17 10.49 -11.91
N ALA A 139 -1.81 11.15 -12.87
CA ALA A 139 -3.03 10.68 -13.52
C ALA A 139 -2.83 9.38 -14.32
N TYR A 140 -1.63 9.13 -14.81
CA TYR A 140 -1.25 7.89 -15.48
C TYR A 140 -0.82 6.80 -14.49
N ASN A 141 0.01 7.17 -13.51
CA ASN A 141 0.63 6.22 -12.58
C ASN A 141 -0.38 5.66 -11.57
N GLN A 142 -1.38 6.44 -11.19
CA GLN A 142 -2.44 5.98 -10.29
C GLN A 142 -3.21 4.78 -10.87
N PRO A 143 -3.82 4.84 -12.07
CA PRO A 143 -4.48 3.67 -12.65
C PRO A 143 -3.51 2.54 -13.03
N LEU A 144 -2.23 2.82 -13.34
CA LEU A 144 -1.24 1.77 -13.57
C LEU A 144 -0.98 0.96 -12.30
N SER A 145 -0.81 1.63 -11.16
CA SER A 145 -0.64 0.98 -9.87
C SER A 145 -1.88 0.14 -9.50
N GLN A 146 -3.09 0.63 -9.79
CA GLN A 146 -4.32 -0.13 -9.57
C GLN A 146 -4.35 -1.41 -10.42
N ARG A 147 -4.06 -1.33 -11.72
CA ARG A 147 -4.00 -2.53 -12.58
C ARG A 147 -3.01 -3.58 -12.06
N ARG A 148 -1.86 -3.16 -11.52
CA ARG A 148 -0.89 -4.07 -10.89
C ARG A 148 -1.47 -4.79 -9.69
N VAL A 149 -2.15 -4.05 -8.82
CA VAL A 149 -2.85 -4.63 -7.66
C VAL A 149 -3.90 -5.63 -8.10
N ASP A 150 -4.72 -5.29 -9.09
CA ASP A 150 -5.80 -6.15 -9.57
C ASP A 150 -5.27 -7.49 -10.12
N VAL A 151 -4.16 -7.43 -10.85
CA VAL A 151 -3.53 -8.64 -11.39
C VAL A 151 -2.94 -9.51 -10.27
N VAL A 152 -2.24 -8.93 -9.29
CA VAL A 152 -1.72 -9.69 -8.13
C VAL A 152 -2.87 -10.28 -7.33
N LYS A 153 -3.94 -9.51 -7.07
CA LYS A 153 -5.14 -9.99 -6.39
C LYS A 153 -5.74 -11.20 -7.12
N ALA A 154 -5.88 -11.14 -8.44
CA ALA A 154 -6.39 -12.25 -9.23
C ALA A 154 -5.49 -13.49 -9.12
N VAL A 155 -4.16 -13.33 -9.14
CA VAL A 155 -3.21 -14.44 -8.95
C VAL A 155 -3.35 -15.06 -7.57
N LEU A 156 -3.50 -14.28 -6.50
CA LEU A 156 -3.70 -14.77 -5.14
C LEU A 156 -5.05 -15.50 -4.99
N MET A 157 -6.10 -14.96 -5.58
CA MET A 157 -7.43 -15.61 -5.58
C MET A 157 -7.40 -16.95 -6.33
N ASN A 158 -6.72 -17.02 -7.46
CA ASN A 158 -6.53 -18.27 -8.23
C ASN A 158 -5.70 -19.31 -7.43
N ALA A 159 -4.84 -18.86 -6.54
CA ALA A 159 -4.10 -19.72 -5.61
C ALA A 159 -4.92 -20.15 -4.38
N GLY A 160 -6.20 -19.75 -4.29
CA GLY A 160 -7.13 -20.16 -3.24
C GLY A 160 -7.18 -19.21 -2.03
N ILE A 161 -6.61 -18.01 -2.12
CA ILE A 161 -6.74 -17.00 -1.06
C ILE A 161 -8.09 -16.28 -1.26
N ALA A 162 -8.93 -16.31 -0.25
CA ALA A 162 -10.27 -15.75 -0.30
C ALA A 162 -10.23 -14.21 -0.43
N SER A 163 -11.10 -13.64 -1.28
CA SER A 163 -11.10 -12.22 -1.61
C SER A 163 -11.40 -11.31 -0.41
N ASP A 164 -12.18 -11.78 0.55
CA ASP A 164 -12.50 -11.08 1.81
C ASP A 164 -11.30 -10.95 2.75
N LYS A 165 -10.24 -11.73 2.52
CA LYS A 165 -8.96 -11.63 3.22
C LYS A 165 -7.96 -10.69 2.56
N ILE A 166 -8.30 -10.12 1.39
CA ILE A 166 -7.39 -9.28 0.61
C ILE A 166 -7.89 -7.84 0.60
N GLN A 167 -7.15 -6.95 1.22
CA GLN A 167 -7.33 -5.50 1.12
C GLN A 167 -6.41 -4.93 0.03
N THR A 168 -6.84 -3.86 -0.63
CA THR A 168 -6.08 -3.29 -1.75
C THR A 168 -5.95 -1.78 -1.63
N GLY A 169 -4.77 -1.26 -1.97
CA GLY A 169 -4.47 0.16 -2.10
C GLY A 169 -3.66 0.42 -3.37
N ALA A 170 -3.87 1.56 -4.01
CA ALA A 170 -3.08 2.01 -5.15
C ALA A 170 -2.54 3.41 -4.85
N PHE A 171 -1.25 3.60 -4.97
CA PHE A 171 -0.55 4.82 -4.55
C PHE A 171 0.15 5.55 -5.70
N GLY A 172 0.10 4.98 -6.91
CA GLY A 172 0.84 5.56 -8.03
C GLY A 172 2.32 5.74 -7.68
N GLU A 173 2.82 6.94 -7.88
CA GLU A 173 4.21 7.34 -7.59
C GLU A 173 4.40 7.99 -6.22
N SER A 174 3.32 8.13 -5.42
CA SER A 174 3.34 8.96 -4.20
C SER A 174 4.18 8.39 -3.05
N GLN A 175 4.49 7.10 -3.09
CA GLN A 175 5.26 6.42 -2.06
C GLN A 175 6.45 5.66 -2.66
N PRO A 176 7.50 6.36 -3.08
CA PRO A 176 8.68 5.72 -3.64
C PRO A 176 9.46 4.97 -2.55
N LYS A 177 9.96 3.80 -2.88
CA LYS A 177 10.87 3.02 -2.01
C LYS A 177 12.31 3.52 -2.11
N CYS A 178 12.61 4.24 -3.17
CA CYS A 178 13.92 4.77 -3.47
C CYS A 178 13.77 6.15 -4.14
N SER A 179 14.58 7.14 -3.73
CA SER A 179 14.48 8.52 -4.20
C SER A 179 15.49 8.90 -5.30
N GLN A 180 16.38 7.98 -5.68
CA GLN A 180 17.38 8.26 -6.71
C GLN A 180 16.77 8.09 -8.10
N ALA A 181 17.12 8.98 -9.03
CA ALA A 181 16.66 8.92 -10.41
C ALA A 181 17.51 7.92 -11.23
N THR A 182 17.51 6.64 -10.83
CA THR A 182 18.20 5.54 -11.51
C THR A 182 17.25 4.41 -11.84
N GLU A 183 17.59 3.59 -12.85
CA GLU A 183 16.74 2.47 -13.24
C GLU A 183 16.61 1.43 -12.11
N GLU A 184 17.64 1.25 -11.30
CA GLU A 184 17.64 0.34 -10.16
C GLU A 184 16.62 0.80 -9.10
N CYS A 185 16.55 2.13 -8.85
CA CYS A 185 15.54 2.71 -7.96
C CYS A 185 14.13 2.57 -8.55
N TRP A 186 13.96 2.95 -9.80
CA TRP A 186 12.67 2.86 -10.49
C TRP A 186 12.15 1.43 -10.57
N GLN A 187 13.06 0.44 -10.75
CA GLN A 187 12.69 -0.97 -10.70
C GLN A 187 12.12 -1.38 -9.33
N ARG A 188 12.63 -0.82 -8.26
CA ARG A 188 12.13 -1.08 -6.89
C ARG A 188 10.81 -0.35 -6.61
N ASP A 189 10.57 0.77 -7.30
CA ASP A 189 9.32 1.52 -7.17
C ASP A 189 8.18 0.85 -7.95
N ARG A 190 8.47 0.16 -9.07
CA ARG A 190 7.50 -0.61 -9.85
C ARG A 190 7.13 -1.91 -9.14
N ARG A 191 6.33 -1.82 -8.10
CA ARG A 191 6.01 -2.95 -7.24
C ARG A 191 4.57 -3.00 -6.79
N VAL A 192 4.16 -4.17 -6.35
CA VAL A 192 3.03 -4.36 -5.43
C VAL A 192 3.60 -4.94 -4.14
N GLU A 193 3.49 -4.21 -3.06
CA GLU A 193 3.83 -4.72 -1.72
C GLU A 193 2.73 -5.65 -1.25
N VAL A 194 3.12 -6.84 -0.84
CA VAL A 194 2.25 -7.77 -0.12
C VAL A 194 2.51 -7.60 1.36
N LEU A 195 1.50 -7.17 2.04
CA LEU A 195 1.51 -6.93 3.48
C LEU A 195 0.66 -8.01 4.17
N VAL A 196 1.01 -8.34 5.38
CA VAL A 196 0.23 -9.27 6.21
C VAL A 196 -0.02 -8.67 7.59
N ARG A 197 -1.20 -8.94 8.14
CA ARG A 197 -1.49 -8.68 9.56
C ARG A 197 -2.33 -9.81 10.13
N ARG A 198 -2.22 -10.04 11.43
CA ARG A 198 -3.08 -10.98 12.15
C ARG A 198 -4.28 -10.23 12.72
N LEU A 199 -5.47 -10.77 12.47
CA LEU A 199 -6.67 -10.39 13.21
C LEU A 199 -6.63 -11.05 14.59
N GLU A 200 -7.05 -10.33 15.61
CA GLU A 200 -7.22 -10.86 16.98
C GLU A 200 -8.53 -11.63 17.10
#